data_c09851ea943885993ff334b25c7f0716
#
_entry.id   c09851ea943885993ff334b25c7f0716
#
_cell.length_a   1.000
_cell.length_b   1.000
_cell.length_c   1.000
_cell.angle_alpha   90.00
_cell.angle_beta   90.00
_cell.angle_gamma   90.00
#
_symmetry.space_group_name_H-M   'P 1'
#
loop_
_entity.id
_entity.type
_entity.pdbx_description
1 polymer ?
#
loop_
_entity_poly.entity_id
_entity_poly.type
_entity_poly.pdbx_seq_one_letter_code
_entity_poly.pdbx_strand_id
1 'polypeptide(L)'
;MKQHEIDAQIAALRKQIEELEAMPADPDQPLCVMPGRMEKCSPFWVINSIGDVLASGEFGDCYDDERFAVGNYFSSERQASADAHAVSVMRLMRRMPGVVGADAGGMKYRIGYGFGAVAVEKVSGAFDSYCMFPCYATEEQARAAIEAVGGEDALRRCAEYWSGVMK
;
A
#
# COMPACT_ATOMS: atom_id res chain seq x y z
N MET A 1 -21.11 -38.81 -15.50
CA MET A 1 -21.73 -37.56 -15.01
C MET A 1 -22.60 -37.01 -16.13
N LYS A 2 -23.88 -36.76 -15.90
CA LYS A 2 -24.79 -36.29 -16.95
C LYS A 2 -24.59 -34.77 -17.13
N GLN A 3 -24.74 -34.26 -18.35
CA GLN A 3 -24.54 -32.83 -18.69
C GLN A 3 -25.29 -31.92 -17.71
N HIS A 4 -26.49 -32.23 -17.36
CA HIS A 4 -27.34 -31.52 -16.39
C HIS A 4 -26.70 -31.41 -14.98
N GLU A 5 -25.91 -32.42 -14.53
CA GLU A 5 -25.22 -32.39 -13.24
C GLU A 5 -24.05 -31.39 -13.29
N ILE A 6 -23.35 -31.33 -14.42
CA ILE A 6 -22.27 -30.36 -14.65
C ILE A 6 -22.83 -28.94 -14.68
N ASP A 7 -23.92 -28.72 -15.40
CA ASP A 7 -24.54 -27.39 -15.51
C ASP A 7 -25.06 -26.91 -14.15
N ALA A 8 -25.60 -27.79 -13.32
CA ALA A 8 -26.02 -27.48 -11.95
C ALA A 8 -24.81 -27.11 -11.05
N GLN A 9 -23.69 -27.84 -11.17
CA GLN A 9 -22.47 -27.49 -10.41
C GLN A 9 -21.87 -26.16 -10.86
N ILE A 10 -21.84 -25.88 -12.16
CA ILE A 10 -21.38 -24.59 -12.68
C ILE A 10 -22.25 -23.45 -12.16
N ALA A 11 -23.56 -23.62 -12.13
CA ALA A 11 -24.48 -22.60 -11.60
C ALA A 11 -24.26 -22.37 -10.10
N ALA A 12 -24.05 -23.43 -9.32
CA ALA A 12 -23.76 -23.34 -7.89
C ALA A 12 -22.43 -22.62 -7.61
N LEU A 13 -21.39 -22.94 -8.38
CA LEU A 13 -20.07 -22.28 -8.25
C LEU A 13 -20.13 -20.80 -8.62
N ARG A 14 -20.86 -20.44 -9.68
CA ARG A 14 -21.05 -19.03 -10.06
C ARG A 14 -21.74 -18.23 -8.95
N LYS A 15 -22.75 -18.81 -8.30
CA LYS A 15 -23.43 -18.19 -7.17
C LYS A 15 -22.50 -18.01 -5.97
N GLN A 16 -21.64 -18.97 -5.68
CA GLN A 16 -20.64 -18.87 -4.61
C GLN A 16 -19.61 -17.77 -4.90
N ILE A 17 -19.18 -17.65 -6.16
CA ILE A 17 -18.26 -16.57 -6.58
C ILE A 17 -18.93 -15.23 -6.38
N GLU A 18 -20.18 -15.05 -6.82
CA GLU A 18 -20.94 -13.81 -6.65
C GLU A 18 -21.17 -13.45 -5.18
N GLU A 19 -21.43 -14.45 -4.32
CA GLU A 19 -21.55 -14.26 -2.87
C GLU A 19 -20.21 -13.86 -2.23
N LEU A 20 -19.09 -14.42 -2.68
CA LEU A 20 -17.74 -14.07 -2.19
C LEU A 20 -17.31 -12.67 -2.69
N GLU A 21 -17.63 -12.32 -3.93
CA GLU A 21 -17.35 -10.99 -4.48
C GLU A 21 -18.23 -9.90 -3.82
N ALA A 22 -19.44 -10.25 -3.40
CA ALA A 22 -20.36 -9.36 -2.68
C ALA A 22 -20.05 -9.25 -1.17
N MET A 23 -19.20 -10.13 -0.62
CA MET A 23 -18.77 -9.99 0.77
C MET A 23 -17.93 -8.71 0.90
N PRO A 24 -18.35 -7.74 1.73
CA PRO A 24 -17.50 -6.59 1.99
C PRO A 24 -16.19 -7.12 2.57
N ALA A 25 -15.06 -6.68 2.00
CA ALA A 25 -13.77 -6.89 2.63
C ALA A 25 -13.91 -6.47 4.10
N ASP A 26 -13.52 -7.33 5.02
CA ASP A 26 -13.67 -7.07 6.45
C ASP A 26 -13.10 -5.67 6.77
N PRO A 27 -13.94 -4.68 7.10
CA PRO A 27 -13.49 -3.30 7.29
C PRO A 27 -12.59 -3.16 8.51
N ASP A 28 -12.57 -4.17 9.40
CA ASP A 28 -11.81 -4.16 10.64
C ASP A 28 -10.45 -4.87 10.53
N GLN A 29 -10.14 -5.48 9.38
CA GLN A 29 -8.82 -6.08 9.19
C GLN A 29 -7.77 -5.00 8.94
N PRO A 30 -6.81 -4.79 9.84
CA PRO A 30 -5.76 -3.79 9.65
C PRO A 30 -4.93 -4.13 8.41
N LEU A 31 -4.81 -3.17 7.48
CA LEU A 31 -4.08 -3.36 6.21
C LEU A 31 -2.56 -3.58 6.37
N CYS A 32 -2.01 -3.31 7.56
CA CYS A 32 -0.57 -3.39 7.83
C CYS A 32 -0.13 -4.66 8.56
N VAL A 33 -1.00 -5.63 8.77
CA VAL A 33 -0.58 -6.90 9.39
C VAL A 33 0.10 -7.75 8.33
N MET A 34 1.38 -8.09 8.57
CA MET A 34 2.05 -9.12 7.79
C MET A 34 1.21 -10.40 7.89
N PRO A 35 0.67 -10.92 6.81
CA PRO A 35 -0.07 -12.16 6.85
C PRO A 35 0.85 -13.28 7.31
N GLY A 36 0.33 -14.24 8.06
CA GLY A 36 0.97 -15.54 8.14
C GLY A 36 1.10 -16.11 6.72
N ARG A 37 2.05 -17.00 6.51
CA ARG A 37 2.16 -17.70 5.23
C ARG A 37 0.84 -18.42 4.94
N MET A 38 0.35 -18.30 3.71
CA MET A 38 -0.88 -18.93 3.26
C MET A 38 -0.72 -20.45 3.19
N GLU A 39 -1.83 -21.16 3.28
CA GLU A 39 -1.84 -22.61 3.05
C GLU A 39 -1.48 -22.94 1.61
N LYS A 40 -0.86 -24.09 1.39
CA LYS A 40 -0.49 -24.56 0.05
C LYS A 40 -1.70 -24.58 -0.88
N CYS A 41 -1.52 -24.07 -2.09
CA CYS A 41 -2.56 -23.87 -3.12
C CYS A 41 -3.57 -22.76 -2.82
N SER A 42 -3.40 -21.98 -1.74
CA SER A 42 -4.21 -20.79 -1.50
C SER A 42 -3.72 -19.61 -2.34
N PRO A 43 -4.63 -18.74 -2.82
CA PRO A 43 -4.23 -17.52 -3.51
C PRO A 43 -3.60 -16.52 -2.56
N PHE A 44 -2.60 -15.79 -3.06
CA PHE A 44 -2.06 -14.59 -2.44
C PHE A 44 -1.76 -13.54 -3.52
N TRP A 45 -1.46 -12.31 -3.13
CA TRP A 45 -1.19 -11.21 -4.05
C TRP A 45 0.24 -10.73 -3.91
N VAL A 46 0.81 -10.32 -5.04
CA VAL A 46 2.15 -9.76 -5.12
C VAL A 46 2.15 -8.49 -5.95
N ILE A 47 3.13 -7.64 -5.73
CA ILE A 47 3.39 -6.45 -6.55
C ILE A 47 4.56 -6.77 -7.46
N ASN A 48 4.39 -6.62 -8.77
CA ASN A 48 5.47 -6.84 -9.73
C ASN A 48 6.46 -5.64 -9.78
N SER A 49 7.50 -5.76 -10.59
CA SER A 49 8.56 -4.74 -10.70
C SER A 49 8.09 -3.39 -11.22
N ILE A 50 6.95 -3.33 -11.90
CA ILE A 50 6.35 -2.09 -12.42
C ILE A 50 5.24 -1.54 -11.54
N GLY A 51 4.86 -2.26 -10.48
CA GLY A 51 3.89 -1.81 -9.50
C GLY A 51 2.48 -2.37 -9.66
N ASP A 52 2.26 -3.31 -10.61
CA ASP A 52 0.97 -3.96 -10.75
C ASP A 52 0.78 -5.02 -9.68
N VAL A 53 -0.45 -5.13 -9.22
CA VAL A 53 -0.89 -6.15 -8.28
C VAL A 53 -1.34 -7.38 -9.06
N LEU A 54 -0.79 -8.53 -8.72
CA LEU A 54 -1.05 -9.80 -9.40
C LEU A 54 -1.43 -10.87 -8.38
N ALA A 55 -2.46 -11.66 -8.73
CA ALA A 55 -2.76 -12.88 -7.99
C ALA A 55 -1.71 -13.97 -8.30
N SER A 56 -1.30 -14.70 -7.27
CA SER A 56 -0.40 -15.85 -7.35
C SER A 56 -0.93 -16.98 -6.49
N GLY A 57 -0.40 -18.18 -6.63
CA GLY A 57 -0.72 -19.33 -5.78
C GLY A 57 0.47 -19.70 -4.89
N GLU A 58 0.18 -20.12 -3.66
CA GLU A 58 1.19 -20.63 -2.73
C GLU A 58 1.55 -22.08 -3.10
N PHE A 59 2.75 -22.30 -3.60
CA PHE A 59 3.26 -23.64 -3.98
C PHE A 59 4.28 -24.18 -2.97
N GLY A 60 4.79 -23.32 -2.09
CA GLY A 60 5.83 -23.62 -1.11
C GLY A 60 7.20 -23.77 -1.78
N ASP A 61 7.42 -23.04 -2.86
CA ASP A 61 8.69 -23.01 -3.56
C ASP A 61 9.61 -21.86 -3.10
N CYS A 62 10.83 -21.80 -3.63
CA CYS A 62 11.77 -20.77 -3.26
C CYS A 62 11.33 -19.34 -3.64
N TYR A 63 10.50 -19.18 -4.67
CA TYR A 63 9.98 -17.87 -5.08
C TYR A 63 8.93 -17.36 -4.09
N ASP A 64 8.10 -18.26 -3.55
CA ASP A 64 7.14 -17.92 -2.50
C ASP A 64 7.88 -17.55 -1.20
N ASP A 65 8.96 -18.29 -0.87
CA ASP A 65 9.83 -17.97 0.27
C ASP A 65 10.48 -16.59 0.13
N GLU A 66 11.01 -16.25 -1.05
CA GLU A 66 11.61 -14.95 -1.33
C GLU A 66 10.58 -13.83 -1.23
N ARG A 67 9.39 -13.98 -1.82
CA ARG A 67 8.32 -12.99 -1.77
C ARG A 67 7.85 -12.73 -0.35
N PHE A 68 7.69 -13.79 0.43
CA PHE A 68 7.33 -13.68 1.84
C PHE A 68 8.41 -12.96 2.65
N ALA A 69 9.68 -13.34 2.45
CA ALA A 69 10.82 -12.76 3.17
C ALA A 69 11.02 -11.27 2.91
N VAL A 70 10.72 -10.79 1.69
CA VAL A 70 10.82 -9.35 1.35
C VAL A 70 9.53 -8.57 1.60
N GLY A 71 8.51 -9.19 2.16
CA GLY A 71 7.23 -8.54 2.45
C GLY A 71 6.35 -8.26 1.23
N ASN A 72 6.64 -8.89 0.08
CA ASN A 72 5.82 -8.82 -1.13
C ASN A 72 4.88 -10.02 -1.22
N TYR A 73 4.07 -10.19 -0.18
CA TYR A 73 3.18 -11.33 -0.01
C TYR A 73 1.96 -10.86 0.77
N PHE A 74 0.82 -10.74 0.11
CA PHE A 74 -0.39 -10.14 0.67
C PHE A 74 -1.54 -11.13 0.68
N SER A 75 -2.31 -11.15 1.75
CA SER A 75 -3.48 -12.02 1.88
C SER A 75 -4.69 -11.53 1.08
N SER A 76 -4.67 -10.27 0.60
CA SER A 76 -5.75 -9.70 -0.21
C SER A 76 -5.22 -8.73 -1.25
N GLU A 77 -5.94 -8.61 -2.36
CA GLU A 77 -5.68 -7.61 -3.40
C GLU A 77 -5.72 -6.19 -2.85
N ARG A 78 -6.64 -5.92 -1.92
CA ARG A 78 -6.77 -4.62 -1.27
C ARG A 78 -5.50 -4.21 -0.54
N GLN A 79 -4.89 -5.14 0.21
CA GLN A 79 -3.62 -4.87 0.90
C GLN A 79 -2.49 -4.61 -0.09
N ALA A 80 -2.36 -5.47 -1.11
CA ALA A 80 -1.35 -5.30 -2.15
C ALA A 80 -1.51 -3.97 -2.90
N SER A 81 -2.74 -3.58 -3.23
CA SER A 81 -3.05 -2.31 -3.92
C SER A 81 -2.73 -1.10 -3.04
N ALA A 82 -3.02 -1.16 -1.75
CA ALA A 82 -2.70 -0.09 -0.81
C ALA A 82 -1.19 0.08 -0.65
N ASP A 83 -0.43 -1.01 -0.55
CA ASP A 83 1.03 -0.98 -0.49
C ASP A 83 1.64 -0.45 -1.79
N ALA A 84 1.19 -0.94 -2.94
CA ALA A 84 1.63 -0.47 -4.26
C ALA A 84 1.43 1.04 -4.42
N HIS A 85 0.26 1.55 -3.99
CA HIS A 85 -0.03 2.98 -3.99
C HIS A 85 0.92 3.75 -3.09
N ALA A 86 1.09 3.33 -1.83
CA ALA A 86 1.95 3.99 -0.86
C ALA A 86 3.42 4.04 -1.32
N VAL A 87 3.94 2.93 -1.86
CA VAL A 87 5.29 2.87 -2.42
C VAL A 87 5.44 3.79 -3.63
N SER A 88 4.44 3.86 -4.52
CA SER A 88 4.45 4.74 -5.70
C SER A 88 4.47 6.21 -5.31
N VAL A 89 3.62 6.62 -4.35
CA VAL A 89 3.61 7.98 -3.80
C VAL A 89 4.99 8.35 -3.28
N MET A 90 5.60 7.50 -2.44
CA MET A 90 6.93 7.77 -1.88
C MET A 90 8.03 7.85 -2.94
N ARG A 91 8.00 6.99 -3.94
CA ARG A 91 8.98 7.02 -5.05
C ARG A 91 8.87 8.32 -5.85
N LEU A 92 7.66 8.77 -6.15
CA LEU A 92 7.43 10.03 -6.84
C LEU A 92 7.91 11.23 -6.01
N MET A 93 7.51 11.31 -4.74
CA MET A 93 7.90 12.39 -3.85
C MET A 93 9.42 12.51 -3.69
N ARG A 94 10.15 11.38 -3.56
CA ARG A 94 11.62 11.37 -3.46
C ARG A 94 12.33 11.83 -4.72
N ARG A 95 11.67 11.81 -5.87
CA ARG A 95 12.20 12.29 -7.15
C ARG A 95 11.88 13.75 -7.44
N MET A 96 11.03 14.37 -6.63
CA MET A 96 10.67 15.78 -6.82
C MET A 96 11.86 16.70 -6.53
N PRO A 97 11.99 17.83 -7.26
CA PRO A 97 13.02 18.83 -6.98
C PRO A 97 12.92 19.36 -5.55
N GLY A 98 14.07 19.64 -4.95
CA GLY A 98 14.14 20.27 -3.62
C GLY A 98 14.01 19.32 -2.45
N VAL A 99 14.01 18.01 -2.65
CA VAL A 99 14.11 17.03 -1.57
C VAL A 99 15.43 17.23 -0.83
N VAL A 100 15.36 17.35 0.49
CA VAL A 100 16.51 17.48 1.40
C VAL A 100 16.47 16.38 2.46
N GLY A 101 17.64 15.97 2.93
CA GLY A 101 17.73 14.97 4.00
C GLY A 101 17.09 15.48 5.30
N ALA A 102 16.50 14.58 6.06
CA ALA A 102 15.97 14.92 7.39
C ALA A 102 17.08 15.38 8.35
N ASP A 103 18.29 14.83 8.16
CA ASP A 103 19.53 15.15 8.87
C ASP A 103 20.21 16.44 8.40
N ALA A 104 19.79 17.01 7.26
CA ALA A 104 20.34 18.26 6.77
C ALA A 104 20.09 19.40 7.77
N GLY A 105 21.12 20.17 8.07
CA GLY A 105 21.01 21.37 8.88
C GLY A 105 20.21 22.47 8.16
N GLY A 106 19.77 23.47 8.91
CA GLY A 106 19.05 24.64 8.38
C GLY A 106 17.53 24.48 8.38
N MET A 107 16.89 25.42 7.67
CA MET A 107 15.42 25.45 7.54
C MET A 107 14.96 24.52 6.43
N LYS A 108 13.89 23.78 6.68
CA LYS A 108 13.26 22.90 5.70
C LYS A 108 11.77 22.77 5.97
N TYR A 109 11.05 22.17 5.04
CA TYR A 109 9.61 21.98 5.11
C TYR A 109 9.30 20.50 5.12
N ARG A 110 8.68 20.05 6.21
CA ARG A 110 8.24 18.68 6.41
C ARG A 110 6.78 18.56 6.00
N ILE A 111 6.45 17.50 5.29
CA ILE A 111 5.07 17.08 5.12
C ILE A 111 4.74 16.13 6.25
N GLY A 112 3.80 16.52 7.09
CA GLY A 112 3.30 15.74 8.23
C GLY A 112 1.89 15.23 7.99
N TYR A 113 1.53 14.17 8.70
CA TYR A 113 0.16 13.69 8.82
C TYR A 113 -0.19 13.56 10.30
N GLY A 114 -1.28 14.17 10.69
CA GLY A 114 -1.77 14.10 12.06
C GLY A 114 -3.21 14.59 12.18
N PHE A 115 -3.96 14.00 13.11
CA PHE A 115 -5.38 14.32 13.33
C PHE A 115 -6.25 14.23 12.07
N GLY A 116 -5.89 13.30 11.15
CA GLY A 116 -6.62 13.11 9.89
C GLY A 116 -6.32 14.12 8.79
N ALA A 117 -5.34 15.01 8.98
CA ALA A 117 -4.98 16.03 8.00
C ALA A 117 -3.50 15.97 7.60
N VAL A 118 -3.25 16.38 6.35
CA VAL A 118 -1.89 16.62 5.83
C VAL A 118 -1.52 18.07 6.10
N ALA A 119 -0.32 18.30 6.60
CA ALA A 119 0.20 19.64 6.86
C ALA A 119 1.62 19.81 6.32
N VAL A 120 1.94 21.01 5.85
CA VAL A 120 3.32 21.44 5.54
C VAL A 120 3.83 22.27 6.70
N GLU A 121 4.86 21.81 7.36
CA GLU A 121 5.41 22.43 8.56
C GLU A 121 6.84 22.89 8.31
N LYS A 122 7.12 24.14 8.70
CA LYS A 122 8.47 24.70 8.71
C LYS A 122 9.22 24.18 9.93
N VAL A 123 10.35 23.52 9.71
CA VAL A 123 11.17 22.92 10.76
C VAL A 123 12.63 23.35 10.61
N SER A 124 13.37 23.41 11.70
CA SER A 124 14.79 23.79 11.71
C SER A 124 15.65 22.71 12.36
N GLY A 125 16.88 22.59 11.88
CA GLY A 125 17.85 21.64 12.40
C GLY A 125 17.67 20.19 11.90
N ALA A 126 18.58 19.33 12.32
CA ALA A 126 18.44 17.91 12.15
C ALA A 126 17.41 17.39 13.16
N PHE A 127 16.55 16.49 12.73
CA PHE A 127 15.68 15.77 13.65
C PHE A 127 15.79 14.27 13.38
N ASP A 128 15.71 13.51 14.45
CA ASP A 128 15.75 12.06 14.38
C ASP A 128 14.54 11.54 13.60
N SER A 129 14.81 11.20 12.43
CA SER A 129 14.44 10.14 11.52
C SER A 129 13.01 9.58 11.43
N TYR A 130 11.95 10.17 11.88
CA TYR A 130 10.61 9.69 11.54
C TYR A 130 9.77 10.71 10.77
N CYS A 131 10.32 11.15 9.64
CA CYS A 131 9.46 11.78 8.63
C CYS A 131 8.91 10.69 7.73
N MET A 132 7.60 10.44 7.81
CA MET A 132 6.91 9.52 6.90
C MET A 132 7.12 9.95 5.44
N PHE A 133 7.09 11.25 5.16
CA PHE A 133 7.32 11.84 3.85
C PHE A 133 8.65 12.61 3.78
N PRO A 134 9.23 12.79 2.57
CA PRO A 134 10.44 13.59 2.39
C PRO A 134 10.29 15.03 2.89
N CYS A 135 11.42 15.63 3.25
CA CYS A 135 11.51 17.08 3.50
C CYS A 135 11.93 17.84 2.24
N TYR A 136 11.54 19.11 2.15
CA TYR A 136 11.82 19.97 1.01
C TYR A 136 12.51 21.26 1.44
N ALA A 137 13.27 21.86 0.53
CA ALA A 137 13.99 23.10 0.80
C ALA A 137 13.06 24.31 0.93
N THR A 138 11.91 24.31 0.21
CA THR A 138 10.92 25.39 0.29
C THR A 138 9.50 24.83 0.47
N GLU A 139 8.59 25.69 0.95
CA GLU A 139 7.17 25.35 1.11
C GLU A 139 6.51 25.07 -0.24
N GLU A 140 6.85 25.86 -1.25
CA GLU A 140 6.30 25.70 -2.61
C GLU A 140 6.66 24.32 -3.20
N GLN A 141 7.89 23.86 -2.95
CA GLN A 141 8.33 22.53 -3.39
C GLN A 141 7.58 21.42 -2.64
N ALA A 142 7.37 21.57 -1.34
CA ALA A 142 6.56 20.61 -0.56
C ALA A 142 5.12 20.56 -1.06
N ARG A 143 4.48 21.70 -1.32
CA ARG A 143 3.12 21.76 -1.87
C ARG A 143 3.04 21.21 -3.28
N ALA A 144 4.00 21.54 -4.14
CA ALA A 144 4.08 20.98 -5.50
C ALA A 144 4.21 19.45 -5.48
N ALA A 145 4.95 18.91 -4.51
CA ALA A 145 5.07 17.46 -4.36
C ALA A 145 3.75 16.81 -3.93
N ILE A 146 2.98 17.45 -3.04
CA ILE A 146 1.63 17.00 -2.66
C ILE A 146 0.73 16.93 -3.90
N GLU A 147 0.68 17.99 -4.69
CA GLU A 147 -0.15 18.04 -5.90
C GLU A 147 0.28 16.99 -6.94
N ALA A 148 1.59 16.81 -7.14
CA ALA A 148 2.13 15.85 -8.12
C ALA A 148 1.79 14.38 -7.83
N VAL A 149 1.53 14.03 -6.58
CA VAL A 149 1.17 12.66 -6.19
C VAL A 149 -0.35 12.43 -6.08
N GLY A 150 -1.16 13.44 -6.42
CA GLY A 150 -2.62 13.35 -6.40
C GLY A 150 -3.27 14.05 -5.21
N GLY A 151 -2.58 15.04 -4.62
CA GLY A 151 -3.10 15.88 -3.55
C GLY A 151 -3.07 15.26 -2.15
N GLU A 152 -3.70 15.96 -1.23
CA GLU A 152 -3.73 15.56 0.19
C GLU A 152 -4.41 14.21 0.42
N ASP A 153 -5.42 13.85 -0.39
CA ASP A 153 -6.12 12.57 -0.28
C ASP A 153 -5.22 11.36 -0.59
N ALA A 154 -4.31 11.50 -1.56
CA ALA A 154 -3.35 10.45 -1.87
C ALA A 154 -2.37 10.23 -0.71
N LEU A 155 -1.88 11.33 -0.12
CA LEU A 155 -0.99 11.29 1.04
C LEU A 155 -1.69 10.77 2.28
N ARG A 156 -2.95 11.16 2.51
CA ARG A 156 -3.74 10.66 3.63
C ARG A 156 -3.89 9.14 3.55
N ARG A 157 -4.28 8.59 2.40
CA ARG A 157 -4.36 7.13 2.21
C ARG A 157 -3.03 6.43 2.46
N CYS A 158 -1.93 7.01 1.97
CA CYS A 158 -0.59 6.50 2.20
C CYS A 158 -0.22 6.50 3.69
N ALA A 159 -0.51 7.59 4.41
CA ALA A 159 -0.23 7.72 5.83
C ALA A 159 -1.10 6.80 6.69
N GLU A 160 -2.39 6.68 6.37
CA GLU A 160 -3.33 5.78 7.04
C GLU A 160 -2.91 4.32 6.86
N TYR A 161 -2.47 3.93 5.67
CA TYR A 161 -1.94 2.61 5.41
C TYR A 161 -0.75 2.29 6.32
N TRP A 162 0.27 3.15 6.33
CA TRP A 162 1.47 2.89 7.14
C TRP A 162 1.28 3.03 8.65
N SER A 163 0.31 3.84 9.09
CA SER A 163 -0.02 3.94 10.52
C SER A 163 -0.92 2.81 11.02
N GLY A 164 -1.36 1.91 10.14
CA GLY A 164 -2.29 0.84 10.49
C GLY A 164 -3.72 1.32 10.81
N VAL A 165 -4.05 2.55 10.44
CA VAL A 165 -5.36 3.18 10.74
C VAL A 165 -6.38 2.94 9.61
N MET A 166 -5.93 2.51 8.43
CA MET A 166 -6.86 2.17 7.34
C MET A 166 -7.75 1.00 7.77
N LYS A 167 -9.01 1.30 7.95
CA LYS A 167 -10.09 0.33 8.20
C LYS A 167 -10.66 -0.22 6.89
#